data_4a179340733342cfa2ebb0be584f0539
#
_entry.id   4a179340733342cfa2ebb0be584f0539
#
_cell.length_a   1.000
_cell.length_b   1.000
_cell.length_c   1.000
_cell.angle_alpha   90.00
_cell.angle_beta   90.00
_cell.angle_gamma   90.00
#
_symmetry.space_group_name_H-M   'P 1'
#
loop_
_entity.id
_entity.type
_entity.pdbx_description
1 polymer ?
#
loop_
_entity_poly.entity_id
_entity_poly.type
_entity_poly.pdbx_seq_one_letter_code
_entity_poly.pdbx_strand_id
1 'polypeptide(L)'
;MTRVTRGAATSTCGGGRSRCRGKGGRARVVRIGHEAARAVDRYTRVRSRHAQAWRPQLWLGVNNRGPMTANGIYQMIARRGRQAGVDAWTHRFRHHFSHTWLDRGGAEGDLMELNGWSSPQMLRRYGASARSARARRTYDRVMEGRP
;
A
#
# COMPACT_ATOMS: atom_id res chain seq x y z
N MET A 1 21.52 4.16 5.76
CA MET A 1 20.93 3.11 4.91
C MET A 1 20.57 1.91 5.79
N THR A 2 19.34 1.77 6.17
CA THR A 2 18.91 0.69 7.09
C THR A 2 18.29 -0.43 6.26
N ARG A 3 18.98 -1.56 6.17
CA ARG A 3 18.52 -2.76 5.47
C ARG A 3 17.68 -3.62 6.42
N VAL A 4 16.45 -3.92 6.05
CA VAL A 4 15.52 -4.75 6.83
C VAL A 4 15.36 -6.12 6.18
N THR A 5 15.72 -7.17 6.89
CA THR A 5 15.75 -8.56 6.39
C THR A 5 14.60 -9.41 6.94
N ARG A 6 14.07 -10.24 6.03
CA ARG A 6 13.18 -11.42 6.14
C ARG A 6 11.84 -11.27 6.86
N GLY A 7 10.75 -11.42 6.10
CA GLY A 7 9.40 -11.72 6.55
C GLY A 7 8.41 -10.57 6.58
N ALA A 8 8.87 -9.33 6.64
CA ALA A 8 8.03 -8.15 6.51
C ALA A 8 8.49 -7.33 5.29
N ALA A 9 7.58 -6.64 4.64
CA ALA A 9 7.89 -5.77 3.51
C ALA A 9 9.06 -4.84 3.89
N THR A 10 10.18 -4.99 3.21
CA THR A 10 11.37 -4.15 3.41
C THR A 10 11.09 -2.79 2.76
N SER A 11 10.89 -1.77 3.56
CA SER A 11 10.66 -0.42 3.06
C SER A 11 11.93 0.42 3.29
N THR A 12 12.60 0.80 2.23
CA THR A 12 13.57 1.90 2.26
C THR A 12 12.89 3.11 1.66
N CYS A 13 12.60 4.13 2.47
CA CYS A 13 12.03 5.38 2.00
C CYS A 13 13.14 6.39 1.73
N GLY A 14 13.23 6.82 0.47
CA GLY A 14 14.05 7.93 0.02
C GLY A 14 13.41 8.49 -1.24
N GLY A 15 13.14 9.80 -1.30
CA GLY A 15 12.63 10.46 -2.50
C GLY A 15 11.25 9.99 -2.98
N GLY A 16 10.33 9.63 -2.06
CA GLY A 16 8.96 9.22 -2.43
C GLY A 16 8.86 7.82 -3.05
N ARG A 17 9.86 6.97 -2.86
CA ARG A 17 9.87 5.58 -3.32
C ARG A 17 10.00 4.62 -2.15
N SER A 18 9.28 3.51 -2.21
CA SER A 18 9.38 2.41 -1.23
C SER A 18 9.74 1.12 -1.94
N ARG A 19 10.77 0.43 -1.45
CA ARG A 19 11.13 -0.89 -1.94
C ARG A 19 10.38 -1.93 -1.11
N CYS A 20 9.52 -2.69 -1.77
CA CYS A 20 8.72 -3.75 -1.15
C CYS A 20 9.19 -5.11 -1.66
N ARG A 21 9.13 -6.12 -0.79
CA ARG A 21 9.33 -7.52 -1.18
C ARG A 21 7.99 -8.24 -1.09
N GLY A 22 7.48 -8.76 -2.21
CA GLY A 22 6.21 -9.46 -2.30
C GLY A 22 6.30 -10.95 -1.97
N LYS A 23 5.18 -11.66 -2.06
CA LYS A 23 5.12 -13.13 -2.00
C LYS A 23 6.02 -13.72 -3.09
N GLY A 24 6.82 -14.73 -2.74
CA GLY A 24 7.83 -15.29 -3.66
C GLY A 24 9.16 -14.51 -3.73
N GLY A 25 9.39 -13.55 -2.81
CA GLY A 25 10.67 -12.86 -2.68
C GLY A 25 10.96 -11.79 -3.74
N ARG A 26 10.07 -11.56 -4.70
CA ARG A 26 10.25 -10.53 -5.74
C ARG A 26 10.27 -9.14 -5.14
N ALA A 27 11.35 -8.43 -5.36
CA ALA A 27 11.48 -7.04 -4.94
C ALA A 27 10.84 -6.13 -6.00
N ARG A 28 10.11 -5.11 -5.56
CA ARG A 28 9.59 -4.07 -6.42
C ARG A 28 9.73 -2.71 -5.75
N VAL A 29 9.83 -1.68 -6.57
CA VAL A 29 9.85 -0.29 -6.10
C VAL A 29 8.49 0.31 -6.45
N VAL A 30 7.80 0.80 -5.42
CA VAL A 30 6.51 1.49 -5.60
C VAL A 30 6.66 2.95 -5.18
N ARG A 31 5.94 3.83 -5.85
CA ARG A 31 5.82 5.21 -5.40
C ARG A 31 4.87 5.28 -4.21
N ILE A 32 5.20 6.12 -3.25
CA ILE A 32 4.32 6.48 -2.14
C ILE A 32 3.95 7.96 -2.28
N GLY A 33 2.68 8.26 -2.02
CA GLY A 33 2.19 9.64 -2.06
C GLY A 33 2.90 10.52 -1.03
N HIS A 34 2.90 11.81 -1.27
CA HIS A 34 3.62 12.81 -0.47
C HIS A 34 3.23 12.75 1.03
N GLU A 35 1.95 12.64 1.35
CA GLU A 35 1.47 12.54 2.73
C GLU A 35 1.95 11.25 3.43
N ALA A 36 1.94 10.12 2.72
CA ALA A 36 2.47 8.87 3.25
C ALA A 36 3.99 8.96 3.48
N ALA A 37 4.72 9.60 2.58
CA ALA A 37 6.16 9.83 2.73
C ALA A 37 6.47 10.69 3.97
N ARG A 38 5.71 11.78 4.18
CA ARG A 38 5.83 12.64 5.38
C ARG A 38 5.50 11.88 6.67
N ALA A 39 4.47 11.03 6.63
CA ALA A 39 4.10 10.21 7.79
C ALA A 39 5.20 9.20 8.15
N VAL A 40 5.80 8.55 7.16
CA VAL A 40 6.92 7.62 7.35
C VAL A 40 8.16 8.36 7.87
N ASP A 41 8.46 9.55 7.35
CA ASP A 41 9.58 10.35 7.83
C ASP A 41 9.40 10.74 9.31
N ARG A 42 8.23 11.23 9.70
CA ARG A 42 7.92 11.48 11.12
C ARG A 42 8.08 10.23 11.98
N TYR A 43 7.56 9.10 11.51
CA TYR A 43 7.70 7.84 12.22
C TYR A 43 9.16 7.43 12.38
N THR A 44 9.99 7.54 11.34
CA THR A 44 11.40 7.13 11.40
C THR A 44 12.21 8.00 12.37
N ARG A 45 11.90 9.28 12.50
CA ARG A 45 12.51 10.17 13.52
C ARG A 45 12.16 9.75 14.95
N VAL A 46 10.89 9.39 15.20
CA VAL A 46 10.47 8.87 16.51
C VAL A 46 11.08 7.49 16.77
N ARG A 47 11.07 6.63 15.74
CA ARG A 47 11.63 5.29 15.79
C ARG A 47 13.13 5.30 16.14
N SER A 48 13.91 6.27 15.69
CA SER A 48 15.34 6.35 16.00
C SER A 48 15.63 6.52 17.51
N ARG A 49 14.65 7.03 18.27
CA ARG A 49 14.73 7.21 19.74
C ARG A 49 14.13 6.02 20.50
N HIS A 50 13.60 5.01 19.81
CA HIS A 50 13.00 3.85 20.47
C HIS A 50 14.08 2.94 21.06
N ALA A 51 13.83 2.36 22.24
CA ALA A 51 14.79 1.47 22.93
C ALA A 51 15.24 0.28 22.06
N GLN A 52 14.46 -0.12 21.08
CA GLN A 52 14.78 -1.16 20.11
C GLN A 52 15.09 -0.62 18.71
N ALA A 53 15.57 0.63 18.59
CA ALA A 53 15.92 1.26 17.31
C ALA A 53 16.97 0.48 16.51
N TRP A 54 17.80 -0.32 17.18
CA TRP A 54 18.81 -1.19 16.59
C TRP A 54 18.23 -2.34 15.73
N ARG A 55 16.96 -2.68 15.95
CA ARG A 55 16.31 -3.76 15.19
C ARG A 55 16.12 -3.38 13.73
N PRO A 56 16.30 -4.35 12.79
CA PRO A 56 16.19 -4.08 11.37
C PRO A 56 14.74 -3.89 10.88
N GLN A 57 13.73 -4.29 11.66
CA GLN A 57 12.34 -4.16 11.25
C GLN A 57 11.87 -2.70 11.30
N LEU A 58 11.15 -2.27 10.27
CA LEU A 58 10.66 -0.90 10.19
C LEU A 58 9.65 -0.59 11.33
N TRP A 59 8.67 -1.47 11.50
CA TRP A 59 7.58 -1.24 12.44
C TRP A 59 7.90 -1.86 13.81
N LEU A 60 8.01 -1.02 14.81
CA LEU A 60 8.22 -1.41 16.20
C LEU A 60 6.94 -1.21 17.00
N GLY A 61 6.68 -2.14 17.91
CA GLY A 61 5.58 -2.02 18.85
C GLY A 61 5.91 -1.06 19.99
N VAL A 62 4.89 -0.40 20.53
CA VAL A 62 5.03 0.36 21.76
C VAL A 62 5.36 -0.56 22.94
N ASN A 63 5.88 0.01 24.04
CA ASN A 63 6.17 -0.73 25.29
C ASN A 63 7.21 -1.87 25.12
N ASN A 64 8.21 -1.68 24.29
CA ASN A 64 9.32 -2.62 24.07
C ASN A 64 8.94 -4.04 23.63
N ARG A 65 7.74 -4.23 23.10
CA ARG A 65 7.24 -5.53 22.63
C ARG A 65 7.90 -6.05 21.35
N GLY A 66 8.93 -5.36 20.86
CA GLY A 66 9.66 -5.76 19.65
C GLY A 66 8.97 -5.37 18.34
N PRO A 67 9.34 -6.02 17.24
CA PRO A 67 8.74 -5.74 15.93
C PRO A 67 7.25 -6.06 15.90
N MET A 68 6.48 -5.22 15.20
CA MET A 68 5.07 -5.51 14.97
C MET A 68 4.91 -6.73 14.05
N THR A 69 4.06 -7.65 14.45
CA THR A 69 3.64 -8.78 13.62
C THR A 69 2.55 -8.35 12.63
N ALA A 70 2.30 -9.19 11.61
CA ALA A 70 1.19 -8.96 10.68
C ALA A 70 -0.16 -8.83 11.41
N ASN A 71 -0.39 -9.67 12.44
CA ASN A 71 -1.58 -9.57 13.27
C ASN A 71 -1.62 -8.27 14.09
N GLY A 72 -0.49 -7.83 14.63
CA GLY A 72 -0.39 -6.55 15.35
C GLY A 72 -0.74 -5.35 14.46
N ILE A 73 -0.29 -5.36 13.20
CA ILE A 73 -0.64 -4.34 12.21
C ILE A 73 -2.15 -4.40 11.90
N TYR A 74 -2.70 -5.60 11.68
CA TYR A 74 -4.14 -5.78 11.45
C TYR A 74 -4.98 -5.23 12.62
N GLN A 75 -4.65 -5.61 13.85
CA GLN A 75 -5.35 -5.13 15.05
C GLN A 75 -5.27 -3.60 15.22
N MET A 76 -4.12 -3.01 14.91
CA MET A 76 -3.94 -1.56 14.94
C MET A 76 -4.87 -0.87 13.92
N ILE A 77 -4.93 -1.37 12.69
CA ILE A 77 -5.80 -0.85 11.63
C ILE A 77 -7.27 -0.98 12.04
N ALA A 78 -7.70 -2.16 12.48
CA ALA A 78 -9.08 -2.40 12.91
C ALA A 78 -9.49 -1.49 14.07
N ARG A 79 -8.61 -1.29 15.05
CA ARG A 79 -8.85 -0.35 16.16
C ARG A 79 -9.01 1.09 15.67
N ARG A 80 -8.13 1.55 14.77
CA ARG A 80 -8.22 2.90 14.19
C ARG A 80 -9.48 3.08 13.35
N GLY A 81 -9.87 2.06 12.60
CA GLY A 81 -11.13 2.05 11.87
C GLY A 81 -12.32 2.26 12.80
N ARG A 82 -12.41 1.47 13.88
CA ARG A 82 -13.49 1.64 14.88
C ARG A 82 -13.52 3.03 15.51
N GLN A 83 -12.36 3.60 15.83
CA GLN A 83 -12.27 4.96 16.37
C GLN A 83 -12.77 6.02 15.39
N ALA A 84 -12.63 5.77 14.09
CA ALA A 84 -13.10 6.66 13.02
C ALA A 84 -14.51 6.33 12.51
N GLY A 85 -15.21 5.37 13.13
CA GLY A 85 -16.53 4.91 12.64
C GLY A 85 -16.47 4.19 11.27
N VAL A 86 -15.31 3.67 10.89
CA VAL A 86 -15.09 3.01 9.59
C VAL A 86 -14.67 1.56 9.80
N ASP A 87 -15.33 0.65 9.11
CA ASP A 87 -14.88 -0.73 9.06
C ASP A 87 -13.62 -0.83 8.18
N ALA A 88 -12.46 -0.94 8.81
CA ALA A 88 -11.16 -0.91 8.14
C ALA A 88 -10.35 -2.19 8.41
N TRP A 89 -9.86 -2.78 7.31
CA TRP A 89 -8.92 -3.91 7.33
C TRP A 89 -7.90 -3.77 6.19
N THR A 90 -6.80 -4.49 6.28
CA THR A 90 -5.66 -4.32 5.37
C THR A 90 -6.01 -4.47 3.89
N HIS A 91 -6.86 -5.44 3.52
CA HIS A 91 -7.28 -5.64 2.14
C HIS A 91 -8.20 -4.53 1.60
N ARG A 92 -8.94 -3.82 2.47
CA ARG A 92 -9.79 -2.71 2.06
C ARG A 92 -8.98 -1.56 1.44
N PHE A 93 -7.79 -1.27 1.97
CA PHE A 93 -6.88 -0.29 1.37
C PHE A 93 -6.44 -0.70 -0.04
N ARG A 94 -6.14 -1.98 -0.25
CA ARG A 94 -5.81 -2.50 -1.58
C ARG A 94 -6.99 -2.43 -2.54
N HIS A 95 -8.20 -2.76 -2.09
CA HIS A 95 -9.42 -2.61 -2.86
C HIS A 95 -9.65 -1.15 -3.27
N HIS A 96 -9.60 -0.25 -2.31
CA HIS A 96 -9.78 1.17 -2.55
C HIS A 96 -8.75 1.73 -3.53
N PHE A 97 -7.48 1.42 -3.34
CA PHE A 97 -6.41 1.82 -4.26
C PHE A 97 -6.68 1.30 -5.68
N SER A 98 -6.98 0.02 -5.82
CA SER A 98 -7.20 -0.59 -7.15
C SER A 98 -8.42 -0.01 -7.85
N HIS A 99 -9.51 0.18 -7.12
CA HIS A 99 -10.72 0.81 -7.64
C HIS A 99 -10.44 2.25 -8.08
N THR A 100 -9.82 3.05 -7.21
CA THR A 100 -9.49 4.46 -7.50
C THR A 100 -8.54 4.59 -8.68
N TRP A 101 -7.52 3.72 -8.78
CA TRP A 101 -6.60 3.69 -9.91
C TRP A 101 -7.32 3.48 -11.24
N LEU A 102 -8.14 2.44 -11.30
CA LEU A 102 -8.90 2.11 -12.50
C LEU A 102 -9.96 3.16 -12.82
N ASP A 103 -10.61 3.71 -11.81
CA ASP A 103 -11.64 4.73 -11.97
C ASP A 103 -11.06 6.04 -12.54
N ARG A 104 -9.82 6.37 -12.17
CA ARG A 104 -9.07 7.51 -12.72
C ARG A 104 -8.42 7.24 -14.08
N GLY A 105 -8.69 6.10 -14.69
CA GLY A 105 -8.17 5.75 -16.03
C GLY A 105 -6.76 5.19 -16.03
N GLY A 106 -6.22 4.77 -14.89
CA GLY A 106 -4.93 4.12 -14.81
C GLY A 106 -4.92 2.76 -15.52
N ALA A 107 -3.81 2.45 -16.21
CA ALA A 107 -3.69 1.22 -16.98
C ALA A 107 -3.74 -0.04 -16.10
N GLU A 108 -4.40 -1.08 -16.61
CA GLU A 108 -4.58 -2.35 -15.87
C GLU A 108 -3.26 -3.09 -15.66
N GLY A 109 -2.37 -3.07 -16.66
CA GLY A 109 -1.04 -3.67 -16.56
C GLY A 109 -0.18 -3.02 -15.47
N ASP A 110 -0.20 -1.70 -15.39
CA ASP A 110 0.53 -0.96 -14.36
C ASP A 110 -0.01 -1.25 -12.95
N LEU A 111 -1.35 -1.38 -12.83
CA LEU A 111 -1.96 -1.76 -11.56
C LEU A 111 -1.52 -3.17 -11.12
N MET A 112 -1.42 -4.11 -12.06
CA MET A 112 -0.93 -5.46 -11.78
C MET A 112 0.51 -5.42 -11.27
N GLU A 113 1.37 -4.64 -11.90
CA GLU A 113 2.78 -4.46 -11.48
C GLU A 113 2.86 -3.83 -10.09
N LEU A 114 2.15 -2.72 -9.85
CA LEU A 114 2.11 -2.03 -8.56
C LEU A 114 1.63 -2.94 -7.43
N ASN A 115 0.61 -3.76 -7.69
CA ASN A 115 0.07 -4.70 -6.71
C ASN A 115 0.86 -6.01 -6.62
N GLY A 116 1.74 -6.29 -7.59
CA GLY A 116 2.48 -7.54 -7.70
C GLY A 116 1.56 -8.72 -8.02
N TRP A 117 0.59 -8.51 -8.89
CA TRP A 117 -0.32 -9.56 -9.38
C TRP A 117 0.24 -10.20 -10.63
N SER A 118 0.30 -11.53 -10.63
CA SER A 118 0.74 -12.32 -11.78
C SER A 118 -0.43 -12.81 -12.66
N SER A 119 -1.67 -12.59 -12.24
CA SER A 119 -2.85 -13.07 -12.93
C SER A 119 -3.91 -11.98 -13.13
N PRO A 120 -4.48 -11.86 -14.35
CA PRO A 120 -5.62 -10.97 -14.64
C PRO A 120 -6.88 -11.29 -13.82
N GLN A 121 -6.98 -12.49 -13.25
CA GLN A 121 -8.12 -12.84 -12.38
C GLN A 121 -8.18 -11.97 -11.13
N MET A 122 -7.03 -11.59 -10.59
CA MET A 122 -6.97 -10.63 -9.47
C MET A 122 -7.53 -9.27 -9.87
N LEU A 123 -7.19 -8.82 -11.06
CA LEU A 123 -7.72 -7.56 -11.60
C LEU A 123 -9.25 -7.59 -11.73
N ARG A 124 -9.82 -8.68 -12.27
CA ARG A 124 -11.27 -8.86 -12.38
C ARG A 124 -11.98 -8.77 -11.04
N ARG A 125 -11.39 -9.36 -10.01
CA ARG A 125 -11.95 -9.34 -8.63
C ARG A 125 -12.03 -7.92 -8.04
N TYR A 126 -11.05 -7.08 -8.32
CA TYR A 126 -10.94 -5.74 -7.75
C TYR A 126 -11.55 -4.63 -8.63
N GLY A 127 -11.73 -4.88 -9.93
CA GLY A 127 -12.22 -3.89 -10.90
C GLY A 127 -13.67 -4.05 -11.34
N ALA A 128 -14.37 -5.10 -10.87
CA ALA A 128 -15.70 -5.45 -11.39
C ALA A 128 -16.75 -4.34 -11.19
N SER A 129 -16.78 -3.73 -10.02
CA SER A 129 -17.81 -2.74 -9.65
C SER A 129 -17.80 -1.42 -10.45
N ALA A 130 -16.64 -1.08 -11.02
CA ALA A 130 -16.48 0.17 -11.79
C ALA A 130 -16.37 -0.04 -13.30
N ARG A 131 -16.44 -1.29 -13.79
CA ARG A 131 -16.12 -1.63 -15.18
C ARG A 131 -17.00 -0.91 -16.21
N SER A 132 -18.31 -0.95 -16.07
CA SER A 132 -19.23 -0.34 -17.02
C SER A 132 -19.16 1.17 -17.04
N ALA A 133 -19.04 1.80 -15.89
CA ALA A 133 -18.89 3.25 -15.79
C ALA A 133 -17.57 3.72 -16.41
N ARG A 134 -16.49 2.96 -16.17
CA ARG A 134 -15.18 3.23 -16.73
C ARG A 134 -15.16 3.07 -18.26
N ALA A 135 -15.78 2.01 -18.78
CA ALA A 135 -15.87 1.78 -20.21
C ALA A 135 -16.58 2.93 -20.94
N ARG A 136 -17.70 3.43 -20.37
CA ARG A 136 -18.41 4.61 -20.92
C ARG A 136 -17.50 5.85 -20.93
N ARG A 137 -16.88 6.21 -19.81
CA ARG A 137 -15.96 7.35 -19.76
C ARG A 137 -14.79 7.23 -20.73
N THR A 138 -14.27 6.01 -20.92
CA THR A 138 -13.20 5.78 -21.90
C THR A 138 -13.70 5.97 -23.33
N TYR A 139 -14.90 5.47 -23.63
CA TYR A 139 -15.54 5.70 -24.92
C TYR A 139 -15.71 7.17 -25.21
N ASP A 140 -16.31 7.94 -24.29
CA ASP A 140 -16.55 9.38 -24.43
C ASP A 140 -15.25 10.13 -24.70
N ARG A 141 -14.18 9.81 -23.97
CA ARG A 141 -12.86 10.42 -24.13
C ARG A 141 -12.21 10.09 -25.48
N VAL A 142 -12.28 8.82 -25.91
CA VAL A 142 -11.61 8.36 -27.14
C VAL A 142 -12.38 8.79 -28.38
N MET A 143 -13.71 8.66 -28.34
CA MET A 143 -14.57 8.87 -29.51
C MET A 143 -15.11 10.29 -29.63
N GLU A 144 -15.33 10.98 -28.51
CA GLU A 144 -15.92 12.32 -28.50
C GLU A 144 -14.92 13.43 -28.16
N GLY A 145 -13.65 13.09 -27.88
CA GLY A 145 -12.60 14.04 -27.55
C GLY A 145 -12.86 14.83 -26.26
N ARG A 146 -13.75 14.35 -25.39
CA ARG A 146 -14.05 15.00 -24.11
C ARG A 146 -13.01 14.60 -23.05
N PRO A 147 -12.45 15.55 -22.31
CA PRO A 147 -11.43 15.30 -21.26
C PRO A 147 -11.92 14.45 -20.09
#